data_450b5cdb3549c605b7ac5b9ff5268c06
#
_entry.id   450b5cdb3549c605b7ac5b9ff5268c06
#
_cell.length_a   1.000
_cell.length_b   1.000
_cell.length_c   1.000
_cell.angle_alpha   90.00
_cell.angle_beta   90.00
_cell.angle_gamma   90.00
#
_symmetry.space_group_name_H-M   'P 1'
#
loop_
_entity.id
_entity.type
_entity.pdbx_description
1 polymer ?
#
loop_
_entity_poly.entity_id
_entity_poly.type
_entity_poly.pdbx_seq_one_letter_code
_entity_poly.pdbx_strand_id
1 'polypeptide(L)'
;MAAFQFKREQIINSDIDTVWDFVSSPKNLKEITPSYMLFQITSDNLDQKMYPGMIITYKVAPILNIKIDWMTEITHVRDKKFFIDEQRMGPYKMWHHQHIFEIKDNGVLMKDIITYIPPLGLIGQIANKIFIKKQLKNIFDYRQKVINKKFNQ
;
A
#
# COMPACT_ATOMS: atom_id res chain seq x y z
N MET A 1 -11.31 19.91 8.80
CA MET A 1 -11.00 18.50 8.44
C MET A 1 -9.49 18.38 8.40
N ALA A 2 -8.87 17.41 9.10
CA ALA A 2 -7.41 17.26 9.09
C ALA A 2 -7.02 16.04 8.23
N ALA A 3 -6.22 16.27 7.20
CA ALA A 3 -5.53 15.24 6.45
C ALA A 3 -4.17 14.97 7.09
N PHE A 4 -3.76 13.71 7.08
CA PHE A 4 -2.47 13.25 7.59
C PHE A 4 -1.67 12.65 6.46
N GLN A 5 -0.34 12.64 6.63
CA GLN A 5 0.56 12.02 5.68
C GLN A 5 1.52 11.05 6.37
N PHE A 6 1.71 9.88 5.76
CA PHE A 6 2.73 8.90 6.11
C PHE A 6 3.66 8.73 4.91
N LYS A 7 4.97 8.69 5.17
CA LYS A 7 5.99 8.49 4.13
C LYS A 7 6.94 7.38 4.53
N ARG A 8 7.36 6.59 3.56
CA ARG A 8 8.39 5.57 3.70
C ARG A 8 9.26 5.54 2.44
N GLU A 9 10.56 5.38 2.64
CA GLU A 9 11.52 5.18 1.55
C GLU A 9 12.34 3.92 1.81
N GLN A 10 12.74 3.24 0.74
CA GLN A 10 13.53 2.01 0.78
C GLN A 10 14.37 1.91 -0.49
N ILE A 11 15.66 1.56 -0.35
CA ILE A 11 16.51 1.14 -1.45
C ILE A 11 16.34 -0.37 -1.66
N ILE A 12 16.08 -0.77 -2.89
CA ILE A 12 15.93 -2.16 -3.31
C ILE A 12 17.09 -2.48 -4.25
N ASN A 13 17.98 -3.41 -3.86
CA ASN A 13 19.15 -3.83 -4.65
C ASN A 13 18.73 -4.76 -5.80
N SER A 14 18.01 -4.21 -6.77
CA SER A 14 17.55 -4.93 -7.96
C SER A 14 17.34 -3.93 -9.08
N ASP A 15 17.22 -4.43 -10.32
CA ASP A 15 16.87 -3.60 -11.48
C ASP A 15 15.38 -3.19 -11.42
N ILE A 16 15.06 -2.11 -12.14
CA ILE A 16 13.72 -1.54 -12.14
C ILE A 16 12.67 -2.49 -12.73
N ASP A 17 13.05 -3.34 -13.69
CA ASP A 17 12.13 -4.27 -14.32
C ASP A 17 11.66 -5.33 -13.33
N THR A 18 12.60 -5.93 -12.63
CA THR A 18 12.34 -6.95 -11.59
C THR A 18 11.50 -6.37 -10.44
N VAL A 19 11.84 -5.16 -9.96
CA VAL A 19 11.07 -4.48 -8.90
C VAL A 19 9.66 -4.16 -9.38
N TRP A 20 9.55 -3.55 -10.56
CA TRP A 20 8.25 -3.17 -11.13
C TRP A 20 7.33 -4.36 -11.36
N ASP A 21 7.88 -5.45 -11.88
CA ASP A 21 7.14 -6.68 -12.12
C ASP A 21 6.51 -7.26 -10.85
N PHE A 22 7.20 -7.13 -9.74
CA PHE A 22 6.69 -7.56 -8.45
C PHE A 22 5.64 -6.61 -7.89
N VAL A 23 5.94 -5.31 -7.82
CA VAL A 23 5.08 -4.33 -7.12
C VAL A 23 3.82 -3.97 -7.90
N SER A 24 3.85 -4.03 -9.24
CA SER A 24 2.70 -3.75 -10.11
C SER A 24 1.74 -4.93 -10.29
N SER A 25 1.97 -6.04 -9.59
CA SER A 25 1.12 -7.22 -9.64
C SER A 25 0.21 -7.32 -8.41
N PRO A 26 -1.13 -7.22 -8.55
CA PRO A 26 -2.06 -7.28 -7.42
C PRO A 26 -1.93 -8.55 -6.58
N LYS A 27 -1.62 -9.69 -7.18
CA LYS A 27 -1.44 -10.97 -6.47
C LYS A 27 -0.34 -10.95 -5.42
N ASN A 28 0.66 -10.07 -5.56
CA ASN A 28 1.76 -9.94 -4.62
C ASN A 28 1.42 -9.09 -3.38
N LEU A 29 0.26 -8.40 -3.37
CA LEU A 29 -0.18 -7.60 -2.22
C LEU A 29 -0.26 -8.42 -0.93
N LYS A 30 -0.66 -9.69 -1.03
CA LYS A 30 -0.74 -10.59 0.13
C LYS A 30 0.64 -10.86 0.74
N GLU A 31 1.68 -10.99 -0.08
CA GLU A 31 3.05 -11.27 0.39
C GLU A 31 3.60 -10.11 1.23
N ILE A 32 3.30 -8.87 0.83
CA ILE A 32 3.78 -7.65 1.49
C ILE A 32 2.80 -7.07 2.52
N THR A 33 1.75 -7.82 2.86
CA THR A 33 0.78 -7.45 3.91
C THR A 33 0.93 -8.38 5.11
N PRO A 34 1.07 -7.86 6.35
CA PRO A 34 1.24 -8.68 7.54
C PRO A 34 0.13 -9.69 7.73
N SER A 35 0.45 -10.91 8.18
CA SER A 35 -0.50 -12.00 8.37
C SER A 35 -1.63 -11.68 9.35
N TYR A 36 -1.35 -10.87 10.38
CA TYR A 36 -2.38 -10.44 11.34
C TYR A 36 -3.47 -9.57 10.74
N MET A 37 -3.22 -8.98 9.55
CA MET A 37 -4.24 -8.23 8.81
C MET A 37 -5.29 -9.11 8.15
N LEU A 38 -5.13 -10.44 8.17
CA LEU A 38 -6.04 -11.43 7.55
C LEU A 38 -6.42 -11.05 6.11
N PHE A 39 -5.46 -10.53 5.35
CA PHE A 39 -5.65 -10.00 4.02
C PHE A 39 -6.06 -11.08 3.02
N GLN A 40 -7.15 -10.85 2.33
CA GLN A 40 -7.70 -11.76 1.33
C GLN A 40 -8.24 -10.97 0.14
N ILE A 41 -7.63 -11.14 -1.03
CA ILE A 41 -8.15 -10.55 -2.27
C ILE A 41 -9.42 -11.27 -2.67
N THR A 42 -10.44 -10.52 -3.08
CA THR A 42 -11.76 -11.02 -3.47
C THR A 42 -12.12 -10.73 -4.93
N SER A 43 -11.30 -9.92 -5.63
CA SER A 43 -11.44 -9.72 -7.08
C SER A 43 -10.77 -10.84 -7.88
N ASP A 44 -11.30 -11.15 -9.07
CA ASP A 44 -10.85 -12.25 -9.92
C ASP A 44 -9.72 -11.86 -10.89
N ASN A 45 -9.44 -10.57 -11.04
CA ASN A 45 -8.60 -10.02 -12.11
C ASN A 45 -7.14 -9.83 -11.70
N LEU A 46 -6.50 -10.87 -11.15
CA LEU A 46 -5.19 -10.79 -10.51
C LEU A 46 -3.98 -11.07 -11.42
N ASP A 47 -4.21 -11.66 -12.59
CA ASP A 47 -3.14 -12.06 -13.50
C ASP A 47 -2.64 -10.93 -14.39
N GLN A 48 -3.31 -9.78 -14.33
CA GLN A 48 -2.93 -8.58 -15.04
C GLN A 48 -2.07 -7.67 -14.16
N LYS A 49 -1.16 -6.94 -14.80
CA LYS A 49 -0.47 -5.82 -14.14
C LYS A 49 -1.44 -4.68 -13.88
N MET A 50 -1.15 -3.89 -12.86
CA MET A 50 -1.97 -2.72 -12.53
C MET A 50 -2.03 -1.74 -13.71
N TYR A 51 -3.23 -1.28 -14.02
CA TYR A 51 -3.53 -0.30 -15.08
C TYR A 51 -4.51 0.76 -14.56
N PRO A 52 -4.55 1.96 -15.13
CA PRO A 52 -5.49 3.01 -14.73
C PRO A 52 -6.94 2.55 -14.90
N GLY A 53 -7.76 2.70 -13.84
CA GLY A 53 -9.14 2.23 -13.79
C GLY A 53 -9.31 0.81 -13.24
N MET A 54 -8.22 0.09 -12.93
CA MET A 54 -8.30 -1.23 -12.32
C MET A 54 -8.91 -1.16 -10.92
N ILE A 55 -9.92 -1.98 -10.67
CA ILE A 55 -10.55 -2.13 -9.35
C ILE A 55 -10.04 -3.41 -8.71
N ILE A 56 -9.56 -3.30 -7.47
CA ILE A 56 -9.11 -4.42 -6.65
C ILE A 56 -9.93 -4.43 -5.38
N THR A 57 -10.62 -5.55 -5.11
CA THR A 57 -11.38 -5.73 -3.88
C THR A 57 -10.71 -6.75 -2.98
N TYR A 58 -10.77 -6.50 -1.68
CA TYR A 58 -10.22 -7.40 -0.68
C TYR A 58 -10.88 -7.22 0.69
N LYS A 59 -10.72 -8.22 1.54
CA LYS A 59 -11.04 -8.16 2.96
C LYS A 59 -9.77 -7.97 3.76
N VAL A 60 -9.83 -7.12 4.76
CA VAL A 60 -8.70 -6.84 5.65
C VAL A 60 -9.19 -6.64 7.07
N ALA A 61 -8.42 -7.08 8.06
CA ALA A 61 -8.75 -6.93 9.47
C ALA A 61 -7.75 -5.98 10.16
N PRO A 62 -7.92 -4.66 10.05
CA PRO A 62 -6.98 -3.70 10.61
C PRO A 62 -7.03 -3.65 12.14
N ILE A 63 -8.15 -4.00 12.76
CA ILE A 63 -8.39 -3.87 14.21
C ILE A 63 -9.14 -5.10 14.72
N LEU A 64 -8.69 -5.66 15.86
CA LEU A 64 -9.39 -6.72 16.61
C LEU A 64 -9.86 -7.92 15.76
N ASN A 65 -9.14 -8.25 14.69
CA ASN A 65 -9.51 -9.31 13.75
C ASN A 65 -10.89 -9.12 13.07
N ILE A 66 -11.45 -7.91 13.11
CA ILE A 66 -12.71 -7.59 12.44
C ILE A 66 -12.42 -7.34 10.96
N LYS A 67 -12.90 -8.25 10.11
CA LYS A 67 -12.77 -8.13 8.65
C LYS A 67 -13.69 -7.05 8.12
N ILE A 68 -13.13 -6.17 7.33
CA ILE A 68 -13.85 -5.13 6.59
C ILE A 68 -13.59 -5.28 5.10
N ASP A 69 -14.54 -4.90 4.28
CA ASP A 69 -14.37 -4.81 2.84
C ASP A 69 -13.58 -3.55 2.49
N TRP A 70 -12.66 -3.71 1.54
CA TRP A 70 -11.88 -2.61 0.99
C TRP A 70 -11.89 -2.71 -0.54
N MET A 71 -12.17 -1.61 -1.19
CA MET A 71 -12.10 -1.46 -2.64
C MET A 71 -11.11 -0.37 -2.99
N THR A 72 -10.13 -0.71 -3.78
CA THR A 72 -9.11 0.21 -4.31
C THR A 72 -9.29 0.37 -5.80
N GLU A 73 -9.15 1.59 -6.29
CA GLU A 73 -8.95 1.88 -7.71
C GLU A 73 -7.49 2.30 -7.94
N ILE A 74 -6.85 1.72 -8.94
CA ILE A 74 -5.58 2.21 -9.46
C ILE A 74 -5.92 3.38 -10.40
N THR A 75 -5.68 4.60 -9.96
CA THR A 75 -6.10 5.79 -10.71
C THR A 75 -5.09 6.22 -11.77
N HIS A 76 -3.81 6.01 -11.52
CA HIS A 76 -2.72 6.40 -12.42
C HIS A 76 -1.63 5.35 -12.44
N VAL A 77 -1.08 5.09 -13.61
CA VAL A 77 0.11 4.25 -13.81
C VAL A 77 1.01 4.91 -14.83
N ARG A 78 2.28 5.06 -14.49
CA ARG A 78 3.35 5.36 -15.43
C ARG A 78 4.42 4.28 -15.27
N ASP A 79 4.56 3.46 -16.30
CA ASP A 79 5.40 2.27 -16.27
C ASP A 79 6.79 2.55 -15.70
N LYS A 80 7.21 1.74 -14.72
CA LYS A 80 8.51 1.80 -14.03
C LYS A 80 8.82 3.14 -13.32
N LYS A 81 7.81 4.01 -13.16
CA LYS A 81 7.98 5.31 -12.49
C LYS A 81 7.07 5.47 -11.29
N PHE A 82 5.78 5.24 -11.45
CA PHE A 82 4.83 5.34 -10.34
C PHE A 82 3.49 4.69 -10.68
N PHE A 83 2.76 4.35 -9.64
CA PHE A 83 1.32 4.15 -9.69
C PHE A 83 0.66 4.77 -8.45
N ILE A 84 -0.62 5.07 -8.58
CA ILE A 84 -1.42 5.68 -7.52
C ILE A 84 -2.65 4.81 -7.30
N ASP A 85 -2.91 4.47 -6.05
CA ASP A 85 -4.12 3.80 -5.61
C ASP A 85 -4.95 4.68 -4.68
N GLU A 86 -6.27 4.60 -4.84
CA GLU A 86 -7.24 5.31 -4.02
C GLU A 86 -8.31 4.38 -3.49
N GLN A 87 -8.65 4.51 -2.22
CA GLN A 87 -9.78 3.82 -1.64
C GLN A 87 -11.08 4.38 -2.21
N ARG A 88 -11.89 3.52 -2.84
CA ARG A 88 -13.27 3.81 -3.24
C ARG A 88 -14.27 3.40 -2.18
N MET A 89 -14.01 2.31 -1.46
CA MET A 89 -14.76 1.86 -0.29
C MET A 89 -13.78 1.31 0.76
N GLY A 90 -14.02 1.64 2.02
CA GLY A 90 -13.15 1.18 3.11
C GLY A 90 -13.26 2.05 4.36
N PRO A 91 -12.36 1.87 5.33
CA PRO A 91 -12.47 2.46 6.65
C PRO A 91 -12.11 3.96 6.72
N TYR A 92 -11.40 4.48 5.72
CA TYR A 92 -10.97 5.88 5.72
C TYR A 92 -11.99 6.76 5.02
N LYS A 93 -12.06 8.02 5.41
CA LYS A 93 -12.84 9.03 4.69
C LYS A 93 -12.17 9.40 3.35
N MET A 94 -10.83 9.34 3.33
CA MET A 94 -10.02 9.51 2.13
C MET A 94 -8.72 8.73 2.32
N TRP A 95 -8.27 8.09 1.24
CA TRP A 95 -6.99 7.40 1.15
C TRP A 95 -6.45 7.57 -0.26
N HIS A 96 -5.27 8.15 -0.36
CA HIS A 96 -4.54 8.38 -1.59
C HIS A 96 -3.09 7.92 -1.38
N HIS A 97 -2.67 6.91 -2.11
CA HIS A 97 -1.36 6.30 -1.94
C HIS A 97 -0.57 6.36 -3.24
N GLN A 98 0.56 7.03 -3.20
CA GLN A 98 1.51 7.14 -4.29
C GLN A 98 2.65 6.17 -4.06
N HIS A 99 2.95 5.32 -5.05
CA HIS A 99 4.11 4.46 -5.13
C HIS A 99 5.04 5.02 -6.20
N ILE A 100 6.20 5.50 -5.83
CA ILE A 100 7.15 6.18 -6.73
C ILE A 100 8.44 5.38 -6.77
N PHE A 101 9.01 5.21 -7.96
CA PHE A 101 10.22 4.45 -8.20
C PHE A 101 11.25 5.30 -8.95
N GLU A 102 12.47 5.38 -8.41
CA GLU A 102 13.59 6.11 -8.99
C GLU A 102 14.80 5.20 -9.11
N ILE A 103 15.40 5.13 -10.29
CA ILE A 103 16.66 4.40 -10.48
C ILE A 103 17.77 5.15 -9.76
N LYS A 104 18.60 4.42 -9.01
CA LYS A 104 19.80 4.89 -8.31
C LYS A 104 20.98 3.99 -8.69
N ASP A 105 22.20 4.46 -8.39
CA ASP A 105 23.43 3.73 -8.75
C ASP A 105 23.47 2.29 -8.19
N ASN A 106 22.84 2.06 -7.03
CA ASN A 106 22.83 0.79 -6.32
C ASN A 106 21.45 0.11 -6.30
N GLY A 107 20.57 0.40 -7.27
CA GLY A 107 19.25 -0.22 -7.37
C GLY A 107 18.11 0.75 -7.57
N VAL A 108 16.97 0.50 -6.92
CA VAL A 108 15.75 1.29 -7.06
C VAL A 108 15.37 1.91 -5.71
N LEU A 109 15.21 3.22 -5.67
CA LEU A 109 14.58 3.92 -4.54
C LEU A 109 13.06 3.84 -4.71
N MET A 110 12.39 3.08 -3.84
CA MET A 110 10.94 3.04 -3.73
C MET A 110 10.48 4.00 -2.63
N LYS A 111 9.51 4.86 -2.99
CA LYS A 111 8.88 5.81 -2.06
C LYS A 111 7.39 5.55 -1.99
N ASP A 112 6.88 5.41 -0.78
CA ASP A 112 5.45 5.35 -0.48
C ASP A 112 5.03 6.65 0.20
N ILE A 113 4.01 7.32 -0.36
CA ILE A 113 3.42 8.53 0.21
C ILE A 113 1.93 8.32 0.33
N ILE A 114 1.45 8.15 1.57
CA ILE A 114 0.03 7.97 1.87
C ILE A 114 -0.53 9.25 2.46
N THR A 115 -1.51 9.83 1.79
CA THR A 115 -2.31 10.92 2.32
C THR A 115 -3.69 10.39 2.68
N TYR A 116 -4.13 10.59 3.92
CA TYR A 116 -5.37 9.98 4.39
C TYR A 116 -6.14 10.86 5.38
N ILE A 117 -7.43 10.66 5.44
CA ILE A 117 -8.35 11.28 6.40
C ILE A 117 -9.04 10.14 7.16
N PRO A 118 -8.83 10.03 8.49
CA PRO A 118 -9.56 9.07 9.33
C PRO A 118 -11.07 9.32 9.31
N PRO A 119 -11.90 8.30 9.55
CA PRO A 119 -13.33 8.48 9.76
C PRO A 119 -13.64 9.19 11.08
N LEU A 120 -14.89 9.52 11.35
CA LEU A 120 -15.40 10.01 12.64
C LEU A 120 -14.81 11.36 13.14
N GLY A 121 -14.36 12.24 12.23
CA GLY A 121 -13.98 13.61 12.57
C GLY A 121 -12.93 13.73 13.69
N LEU A 122 -13.25 14.39 14.81
CA LEU A 122 -12.32 14.58 15.94
C LEU A 122 -11.92 13.27 16.61
N ILE A 123 -12.83 12.31 16.75
CA ILE A 123 -12.54 10.97 17.30
C ILE A 123 -11.52 10.27 16.44
N GLY A 124 -11.67 10.33 15.11
CA GLY A 124 -10.70 9.77 14.17
C GLY A 124 -9.33 10.43 14.25
N GLN A 125 -9.26 11.74 14.53
CA GLN A 125 -7.99 12.44 14.71
C GLN A 125 -7.26 11.97 15.99
N ILE A 126 -7.99 11.72 17.07
CA ILE A 126 -7.42 11.15 18.30
C ILE A 126 -6.96 9.72 18.05
N ALA A 127 -7.79 8.88 17.41
CA ALA A 127 -7.42 7.52 17.02
C ALA A 127 -6.18 7.48 16.12
N ASN A 128 -6.03 8.48 15.24
CA ASN A 128 -4.84 8.59 14.41
C ASN A 128 -3.56 8.79 15.23
N LYS A 129 -3.59 9.66 16.25
CA LYS A 129 -2.42 9.91 17.10
C LYS A 129 -2.01 8.67 17.89
N ILE A 130 -2.97 7.90 18.37
CA ILE A 130 -2.75 6.77 19.29
C ILE A 130 -2.48 5.48 18.52
N PHE A 131 -3.23 5.22 17.44
CA PHE A 131 -3.29 3.91 16.81
C PHE A 131 -2.90 3.89 15.32
N ILE A 132 -3.52 4.72 14.47
CA ILE A 132 -3.40 4.58 13.01
C ILE A 132 -1.96 4.78 12.54
N LYS A 133 -1.26 5.80 13.04
CA LYS A 133 0.16 6.03 12.69
C LYS A 133 1.05 4.85 13.05
N LYS A 134 0.84 4.27 14.23
CA LYS A 134 1.60 3.09 14.69
C LYS A 134 1.31 1.88 13.81
N GLN A 135 0.04 1.68 13.44
CA GLN A 135 -0.37 0.58 12.58
C GLN A 135 0.25 0.73 11.17
N LEU A 136 0.18 1.92 10.56
CA LEU A 136 0.84 2.18 9.28
C LEU A 136 2.34 1.89 9.36
N LYS A 137 3.00 2.40 10.40
CA LYS A 137 4.42 2.11 10.62
C LYS A 137 4.69 0.60 10.65
N ASN A 138 3.92 -0.17 11.40
CA ASN A 138 4.11 -1.63 11.53
C ASN A 138 3.89 -2.36 10.18
N ILE A 139 2.88 -1.96 9.40
CA ILE A 139 2.61 -2.52 8.08
C ILE A 139 3.79 -2.26 7.14
N PHE A 140 4.29 -1.03 7.11
CA PHE A 140 5.40 -0.67 6.23
C PHE A 140 6.76 -1.19 6.71
N ASP A 141 6.97 -1.35 8.01
CA ASP A 141 8.15 -2.06 8.55
C ASP A 141 8.16 -3.54 8.12
N TYR A 142 7.00 -4.20 8.15
CA TYR A 142 6.85 -5.56 7.65
C TYR A 142 7.12 -5.64 6.13
N ARG A 143 6.48 -4.76 5.34
CA ARG A 143 6.67 -4.67 3.89
C ARG A 143 8.15 -4.50 3.53
N GLN A 144 8.82 -3.58 4.20
CA GLN A 144 10.25 -3.33 4.00
C GLN A 144 11.10 -4.58 4.27
N LYS A 145 10.81 -5.33 5.34
CA LYS A 145 11.50 -6.58 5.65
C LYS A 145 11.30 -7.65 4.58
N VAL A 146 10.07 -7.81 4.09
CA VAL A 146 9.75 -8.78 3.02
C VAL A 146 10.49 -8.43 1.73
N ILE A 147 10.43 -7.17 1.32
CA ILE A 147 11.11 -6.67 0.11
C ILE A 147 12.63 -6.84 0.25
N ASN A 148 13.21 -6.46 1.40
CA ASN A 148 14.65 -6.67 1.65
C ASN A 148 15.03 -8.15 1.54
N LYS A 149 14.26 -9.04 2.16
CA LYS A 149 14.53 -10.48 2.08
C LYS A 149 14.43 -11.02 0.65
N LYS A 150 13.58 -10.43 -0.18
CA LYS A 150 13.34 -10.89 -1.56
C LYS A 150 14.43 -10.41 -2.52
N PHE A 151 14.89 -9.17 -2.39
CA PHE A 151 15.72 -8.50 -3.38
C PHE A 151 17.13 -8.14 -2.91
N ASN A 152 17.36 -8.05 -1.60
CA ASN A 152 18.66 -7.63 -1.05
C ASN A 152 19.41 -8.84 -0.42
N GLN A 153 19.38 -9.98 -1.12
CA GLN A 153 20.17 -11.16 -0.73
C GLN A 153 21.61 -11.05 -1.20
#